data_a4bad7214f4b988ba7f615beba103e12
#
_entry.id   a4bad7214f4b988ba7f615beba103e12
#
_cell.length_a   1.000
_cell.length_b   1.000
_cell.length_c   1.000
_cell.angle_alpha   90.00
_cell.angle_beta   90.00
_cell.angle_gamma   90.00
#
_symmetry.space_group_name_H-M   'P 1'
#
loop_
_entity.id
_entity.type
_entity.pdbx_description
1 polymer ?
#
loop_
_entity_poly.entity_id
_entity_poly.type
_entity_poly.pdbx_seq_one_letter_code
_entity_poly.pdbx_strand_id
1 'polypeptide(L)'
;MGRILLLSNGHGEDLSGSLLGSALRALGHEVTALPLAGLGRPYSQAKIHLLGSSHEFSTGGIGYTSLRGRLTELFQGQILYLLRRLLRLLRHAHRFDLIVVVGDVIPVIAAWLTRRPVATYLVAYSSHYEGQLGLPWPCGPMLSGRHFLAIFSRDQLTADDLSEQLARPVQFLGNHFMDPVLAATQPLAHAQHRIGLLPGSRLPELEANLKLLLKMSAQLPDNMGISLELAMLSGS
;
A
#
# COMPACT_ATOMS: atom_id res chain seq x y z
N MET A 1 20.13 -15.81 6.89
CA MET A 1 18.75 -16.06 6.45
C MET A 1 17.83 -15.71 7.59
N GLY A 2 16.89 -14.77 7.40
CA GLY A 2 15.95 -14.31 8.44
C GLY A 2 14.51 -14.56 7.98
N ARG A 3 13.60 -14.72 8.94
CA ARG A 3 12.16 -14.90 8.70
C ARG A 3 11.46 -13.56 8.86
N ILE A 4 10.86 -13.07 7.79
CA ILE A 4 10.26 -11.74 7.70
C ILE A 4 8.75 -11.86 7.50
N LEU A 5 7.98 -11.12 8.28
CA LEU A 5 6.54 -10.98 8.12
C LEU A 5 6.20 -9.60 7.55
N LEU A 6 5.54 -9.56 6.39
CA LEU A 6 5.02 -8.33 5.81
C LEU A 6 3.59 -8.09 6.31
N LEU A 7 3.29 -6.87 6.76
CA LEU A 7 1.95 -6.41 7.13
C LEU A 7 1.52 -5.27 6.21
N SER A 8 0.32 -5.36 5.65
CA SER A 8 -0.27 -4.34 4.77
C SER A 8 -1.76 -4.19 5.02
N ASN A 9 -2.38 -3.12 4.54
CA ASN A 9 -3.78 -2.78 4.84
C ASN A 9 -4.59 -2.34 3.61
N GLY A 10 -4.25 -2.80 2.43
CA GLY A 10 -4.98 -2.44 1.21
C GLY A 10 -4.28 -2.89 -0.06
N HIS A 11 -4.97 -2.77 -1.19
CA HIS A 11 -4.47 -3.30 -2.46
C HIS A 11 -3.15 -2.64 -2.91
N GLY A 12 -3.03 -1.32 -2.78
CA GLY A 12 -1.79 -0.60 -3.14
C GLY A 12 -0.62 -0.94 -2.23
N GLU A 13 -0.90 -1.10 -0.94
CA GLU A 13 0.09 -1.51 0.05
C GLU A 13 0.49 -2.99 -0.13
N ASP A 14 -0.46 -3.85 -0.51
CA ASP A 14 -0.17 -5.24 -0.85
C ASP A 14 0.76 -5.35 -2.06
N LEU A 15 0.55 -4.50 -3.08
CA LEU A 15 1.43 -4.43 -4.25
C LEU A 15 2.83 -3.97 -3.84
N SER A 16 2.92 -2.88 -3.09
CA SER A 16 4.17 -2.36 -2.53
C SER A 16 4.90 -3.43 -1.72
N GLY A 17 4.16 -4.08 -0.80
CA GLY A 17 4.67 -5.16 0.02
C GLY A 17 5.15 -6.37 -0.78
N SER A 18 4.46 -6.71 -1.87
CA SER A 18 4.84 -7.83 -2.72
C SER A 18 6.15 -7.58 -3.50
N LEU A 19 6.37 -6.36 -3.97
CA LEU A 19 7.63 -5.95 -4.60
C LEU A 19 8.79 -6.03 -3.60
N LEU A 20 8.60 -5.44 -2.42
CA LEU A 20 9.59 -5.48 -1.34
C LEU A 20 9.86 -6.93 -0.90
N GLY A 21 8.82 -7.74 -0.74
CA GLY A 21 8.94 -9.14 -0.36
C GLY A 21 9.69 -9.97 -1.39
N SER A 22 9.50 -9.69 -2.67
CA SER A 22 10.23 -10.35 -3.75
C SER A 22 11.73 -10.01 -3.71
N ALA A 23 12.07 -8.75 -3.45
CA ALA A 23 13.44 -8.32 -3.27
C ALA A 23 14.10 -8.97 -2.04
N LEU A 24 13.40 -9.02 -0.90
CA LEU A 24 13.88 -9.68 0.31
C LEU A 24 14.12 -11.19 0.10
N ARG A 25 13.25 -11.87 -0.67
CA ARG A 25 13.46 -13.27 -1.04
C ARG A 25 14.67 -13.47 -1.95
N ALA A 26 14.89 -12.56 -2.89
CA ALA A 26 16.08 -12.58 -3.74
C ALA A 26 17.38 -12.43 -2.93
N LEU A 27 17.32 -11.74 -1.78
CA LEU A 27 18.41 -11.64 -0.80
C LEU A 27 18.52 -12.86 0.12
N GLY A 28 17.72 -13.91 -0.08
CA GLY A 28 17.79 -15.17 0.68
C GLY A 28 16.99 -15.18 1.99
N HIS A 29 16.05 -14.25 2.19
CA HIS A 29 15.17 -14.28 3.36
C HIS A 29 13.91 -15.11 3.10
N GLU A 30 13.37 -15.71 4.17
CA GLU A 30 12.06 -16.34 4.16
C GLU A 30 11.00 -15.25 4.43
N VAL A 31 10.09 -15.06 3.47
CA VAL A 31 9.08 -13.99 3.54
C VAL A 31 7.68 -14.57 3.57
N THR A 32 6.89 -14.14 4.54
CA THR A 32 5.46 -14.43 4.69
C THR A 32 4.71 -13.10 4.74
N ALA A 33 3.48 -13.04 4.23
CA ALA A 33 2.65 -11.84 4.27
C ALA A 33 1.35 -12.08 5.06
N LEU A 34 0.91 -11.05 5.76
CA LEU A 34 -0.39 -10.98 6.43
C LEU A 34 -1.08 -9.67 6.02
N PRO A 35 -1.83 -9.63 4.91
CA PRO A 35 -2.67 -8.50 4.61
C PRO A 35 -3.76 -8.38 5.67
N LEU A 36 -3.91 -7.22 6.31
CA LEU A 36 -4.93 -6.96 7.34
C LEU A 36 -6.31 -6.73 6.71
N ALA A 37 -6.34 -6.15 5.51
CA ALA A 37 -7.52 -6.03 4.67
C ALA A 37 -7.22 -6.54 3.26
N GLY A 38 -8.27 -6.92 2.52
CA GLY A 38 -8.13 -7.41 1.14
C GLY A 38 -7.67 -8.87 1.03
N LEU A 39 -7.60 -9.35 -0.21
CA LEU A 39 -7.26 -10.75 -0.54
C LEU A 39 -5.76 -11.04 -0.57
N GLY A 40 -4.91 -10.00 -0.58
CA GLY A 40 -3.48 -10.20 -0.74
C GLY A 40 -3.08 -10.76 -2.10
N ARG A 41 -3.87 -10.48 -3.16
CA ARG A 41 -3.61 -10.98 -4.53
C ARG A 41 -2.20 -10.71 -5.02
N PRO A 42 -1.60 -9.49 -4.82
CA PRO A 42 -0.23 -9.21 -5.24
C PRO A 42 0.79 -10.15 -4.61
N TYR A 43 0.63 -10.51 -3.33
CA TYR A 43 1.51 -11.47 -2.66
C TYR A 43 1.39 -12.88 -3.26
N SER A 44 0.15 -13.31 -3.57
CA SER A 44 -0.09 -14.62 -4.19
C SER A 44 0.51 -14.67 -5.60
N GLN A 45 0.39 -13.60 -6.39
CA GLN A 45 1.02 -13.47 -7.70
C GLN A 45 2.55 -13.53 -7.62
N ALA A 46 3.13 -12.90 -6.60
CA ALA A 46 4.56 -12.96 -6.30
C ALA A 46 5.00 -14.27 -5.63
N LYS A 47 4.08 -15.25 -5.47
CA LYS A 47 4.33 -16.53 -4.78
C LYS A 47 4.87 -16.35 -3.36
N ILE A 48 4.41 -15.32 -2.65
CA ILE A 48 4.69 -15.08 -1.24
C ILE A 48 3.59 -15.75 -0.42
N HIS A 49 3.98 -16.56 0.57
CA HIS A 49 3.05 -17.28 1.43
C HIS A 49 2.20 -16.32 2.25
N LEU A 50 0.86 -16.54 2.28
CA LEU A 50 -0.06 -15.78 3.12
C LEU A 50 -0.29 -16.51 4.45
N LEU A 51 -0.17 -15.76 5.55
CA LEU A 51 -0.46 -16.26 6.89
C LEU A 51 -1.98 -16.35 7.12
N GLY A 52 -2.57 -17.43 6.62
CA GLY A 52 -3.99 -17.77 6.72
C GLY A 52 -4.87 -17.19 5.62
N SER A 53 -6.18 -17.54 5.65
CA SER A 53 -7.16 -17.11 4.65
C SER A 53 -7.38 -15.61 4.65
N SER A 54 -7.51 -15.00 3.51
CA SER A 54 -7.84 -13.59 3.29
C SER A 54 -9.27 -13.41 2.80
N HIS A 55 -9.87 -12.26 3.07
CA HIS A 55 -11.22 -11.89 2.64
C HIS A 55 -11.22 -10.45 2.14
N GLU A 56 -11.99 -10.17 1.10
CA GLU A 56 -12.16 -8.84 0.54
C GLU A 56 -13.51 -8.26 0.96
N PHE A 57 -13.50 -6.98 1.33
CA PHE A 57 -14.71 -6.22 1.64
C PHE A 57 -15.00 -5.24 0.51
N SER A 58 -16.27 -4.96 0.28
CA SER A 58 -16.73 -4.08 -0.81
C SER A 58 -16.18 -2.65 -0.73
N THR A 59 -15.69 -2.22 0.43
CA THR A 59 -15.10 -0.90 0.67
C THR A 59 -13.64 -0.78 0.23
N GLY A 60 -13.01 -1.87 -0.18
CA GLY A 60 -11.62 -1.89 -0.71
C GLY A 60 -10.50 -1.58 0.28
N GLY A 61 -10.82 -1.45 1.58
CA GLY A 61 -9.87 -1.17 2.66
C GLY A 61 -10.57 -0.76 3.95
N ILE A 62 -9.83 -0.60 5.05
CA ILE A 62 -10.34 -0.13 6.34
C ILE A 62 -10.04 1.36 6.46
N GLY A 63 -11.00 2.18 6.87
CA GLY A 63 -10.77 3.62 7.09
C GLY A 63 -11.63 4.55 6.23
N TYR A 64 -12.85 4.14 5.91
CA TYR A 64 -13.79 4.99 5.19
C TYR A 64 -14.15 6.24 6.02
N THR A 65 -14.14 7.40 5.40
CA THR A 65 -14.37 8.69 6.08
C THR A 65 -15.84 9.02 6.29
N SER A 66 -16.78 8.40 5.55
CA SER A 66 -18.21 8.67 5.67
C SER A 66 -18.88 7.84 6.76
N LEU A 67 -19.90 8.43 7.45
CA LEU A 67 -20.70 7.72 8.45
C LEU A 67 -21.42 6.49 7.88
N ARG A 68 -21.90 6.58 6.63
CA ARG A 68 -22.54 5.43 5.93
C ARG A 68 -21.54 4.32 5.66
N GLY A 69 -20.30 4.65 5.26
CA GLY A 69 -19.24 3.69 5.06
C GLY A 69 -18.88 2.96 6.34
N ARG A 70 -18.78 3.67 7.49
CA ARG A 70 -18.50 3.06 8.81
C ARG A 70 -19.58 2.07 9.26
N LEU A 71 -20.87 2.40 9.02
CA LEU A 71 -21.96 1.47 9.31
C LEU A 71 -21.90 0.23 8.42
N THR A 72 -21.60 0.39 7.14
CA THR A 72 -21.44 -0.73 6.21
C THR A 72 -20.27 -1.64 6.62
N GLU A 73 -19.15 -1.07 7.04
CA GLU A 73 -18.00 -1.81 7.59
C GLU A 73 -18.39 -2.64 8.82
N LEU A 74 -19.15 -2.06 9.72
CA LEU A 74 -19.65 -2.76 10.93
C LEU A 74 -20.57 -3.94 10.56
N PHE A 75 -21.53 -3.72 9.65
CA PHE A 75 -22.46 -4.74 9.20
C PHE A 75 -21.80 -5.87 8.40
N GLN A 76 -20.69 -5.59 7.70
CA GLN A 76 -19.93 -6.60 6.97
C GLN A 76 -18.97 -7.42 7.86
N GLY A 77 -18.96 -7.18 9.16
CA GLY A 77 -18.11 -7.93 10.10
C GLY A 77 -16.62 -7.62 9.99
N GLN A 78 -16.24 -6.48 9.43
CA GLN A 78 -14.84 -6.08 9.25
C GLN A 78 -14.09 -6.00 10.58
N ILE A 79 -14.73 -5.52 11.63
CA ILE A 79 -14.12 -5.45 12.97
C ILE A 79 -13.75 -6.85 13.46
N LEU A 80 -14.67 -7.81 13.35
CA LEU A 80 -14.40 -9.19 13.77
C LEU A 80 -13.31 -9.84 12.92
N TYR A 81 -13.30 -9.53 11.62
CA TYR A 81 -12.25 -9.99 10.72
C TYR A 81 -10.88 -9.40 11.13
N LEU A 82 -10.79 -8.09 11.37
CA LEU A 82 -9.57 -7.44 11.81
C LEU A 82 -9.08 -8.00 13.16
N LEU A 83 -9.97 -8.22 14.12
CA LEU A 83 -9.63 -8.86 15.39
C LEU A 83 -9.07 -10.27 15.20
N ARG A 84 -9.67 -11.08 14.33
CA ARG A 84 -9.14 -12.42 14.00
C ARG A 84 -7.75 -12.33 13.36
N ARG A 85 -7.51 -11.33 12.49
CA ARG A 85 -6.19 -11.08 11.89
C ARG A 85 -5.18 -10.67 12.94
N LEU A 86 -5.54 -9.75 13.82
CA LEU A 86 -4.69 -9.31 14.93
C LEU A 86 -4.35 -10.47 15.87
N LEU A 87 -5.33 -11.28 16.27
CA LEU A 87 -5.07 -12.46 17.11
C LEU A 87 -4.14 -13.46 16.41
N ARG A 88 -4.31 -13.66 15.10
CA ARG A 88 -3.41 -14.50 14.31
C ARG A 88 -2.00 -13.93 14.28
N LEU A 89 -1.86 -12.63 14.06
CA LEU A 89 -0.58 -11.93 14.13
C LEU A 89 0.10 -12.16 15.48
N LEU A 90 -0.58 -11.85 16.59
CA LEU A 90 -0.02 -11.96 17.93
C LEU A 90 0.40 -13.40 18.25
N ARG A 91 -0.39 -14.40 17.82
CA ARG A 91 -0.07 -15.83 18.02
C ARG A 91 1.18 -16.28 17.27
N HIS A 92 1.44 -15.72 16.08
CA HIS A 92 2.51 -16.18 15.19
C HIS A 92 3.72 -15.26 15.14
N ALA A 93 3.63 -14.02 15.65
CA ALA A 93 4.69 -13.01 15.55
C ALA A 93 6.04 -13.50 16.09
N HIS A 94 6.03 -14.37 17.12
CA HIS A 94 7.25 -14.92 17.71
C HIS A 94 8.08 -15.78 16.75
N ARG A 95 7.49 -16.24 15.63
CA ARG A 95 8.16 -17.05 14.62
C ARG A 95 9.00 -16.24 13.65
N PHE A 96 8.85 -14.90 13.67
CA PHE A 96 9.50 -13.99 12.73
C PHE A 96 10.58 -13.18 13.45
N ASP A 97 11.67 -12.96 12.75
CA ASP A 97 12.81 -12.19 13.27
C ASP A 97 12.58 -10.69 13.09
N LEU A 98 11.84 -10.31 12.04
CA LEU A 98 11.48 -8.94 11.70
C LEU A 98 10.04 -8.88 11.19
N ILE A 99 9.31 -7.85 11.58
CA ILE A 99 8.03 -7.48 10.98
C ILE A 99 8.27 -6.24 10.12
N VAL A 100 7.83 -6.27 8.88
CA VAL A 100 7.90 -5.13 7.97
C VAL A 100 6.48 -4.65 7.70
N VAL A 101 6.19 -3.44 8.13
CA VAL A 101 4.92 -2.75 7.91
C VAL A 101 4.99 -1.99 6.59
N VAL A 102 3.99 -2.17 5.74
CA VAL A 102 3.82 -1.40 4.51
C VAL A 102 2.41 -0.82 4.52
N GLY A 103 2.29 0.49 4.71
CA GLY A 103 0.97 1.11 4.70
C GLY A 103 0.79 2.30 5.62
N ASP A 104 -0.31 2.25 6.38
CA ASP A 104 -0.83 3.31 7.23
C ASP A 104 -0.70 2.99 8.74
N VAL A 105 -1.47 3.72 9.56
CA VAL A 105 -1.51 3.58 11.02
C VAL A 105 -1.99 2.21 11.50
N ILE A 106 -2.88 1.55 10.77
CA ILE A 106 -3.49 0.28 11.22
C ILE A 106 -2.45 -0.84 11.35
N PRO A 107 -1.65 -1.16 10.31
CA PRO A 107 -0.58 -2.14 10.44
C PRO A 107 0.54 -1.68 11.38
N VAL A 108 0.78 -0.36 11.57
CA VAL A 108 1.72 0.16 12.57
C VAL A 108 1.28 -0.23 13.99
N ILE A 109 0.01 0.01 14.33
CA ILE A 109 -0.56 -0.37 15.64
C ILE A 109 -0.50 -1.89 15.83
N ALA A 110 -0.88 -2.66 14.82
CA ALA A 110 -0.86 -4.11 14.87
C ALA A 110 0.57 -4.65 15.11
N ALA A 111 1.57 -4.11 14.42
CA ALA A 111 2.97 -4.49 14.61
C ALA A 111 3.49 -4.10 15.99
N TRP A 112 3.15 -2.89 16.47
CA TRP A 112 3.56 -2.42 17.81
C TRP A 112 3.08 -3.36 18.93
N LEU A 113 1.87 -3.88 18.82
CA LEU A 113 1.32 -4.83 19.80
C LEU A 113 2.10 -6.14 19.89
N THR A 114 2.81 -6.53 18.84
CA THR A 114 3.63 -7.76 18.83
C THR A 114 4.89 -7.66 19.68
N ARG A 115 5.36 -6.45 19.97
CA ARG A 115 6.64 -6.15 20.62
C ARG A 115 7.87 -6.76 19.93
N ARG A 116 7.75 -7.12 18.67
CA ARG A 116 8.84 -7.63 17.83
C ARG A 116 9.62 -6.48 17.18
N PRO A 117 10.83 -6.72 16.69
CA PRO A 117 11.53 -5.77 15.83
C PRO A 117 10.68 -5.43 14.60
N VAL A 118 10.55 -4.13 14.30
CA VAL A 118 9.71 -3.61 13.20
C VAL A 118 10.54 -2.68 12.32
N ALA A 119 10.43 -2.84 11.01
CA ALA A 119 10.72 -1.79 10.05
C ALA A 119 9.39 -1.35 9.41
N THR A 120 9.20 -0.07 9.17
CA THR A 120 7.95 0.41 8.56
C THR A 120 8.20 1.28 7.35
N TYR A 121 7.40 1.09 6.31
CA TYR A 121 7.34 1.92 5.12
C TYR A 121 5.96 2.57 5.05
N LEU A 122 5.91 3.87 5.35
CA LEU A 122 4.70 4.69 5.43
C LEU A 122 4.32 5.19 4.03
N VAL A 123 3.66 4.34 3.24
CA VAL A 123 3.28 4.65 1.85
C VAL A 123 2.01 5.48 1.73
N ALA A 124 1.14 5.45 2.75
CA ALA A 124 -0.16 6.10 2.71
C ALA A 124 -0.10 7.61 2.95
N TYR A 125 0.98 8.10 3.54
CA TYR A 125 1.14 9.49 3.97
C TYR A 125 2.11 10.25 3.07
N SER A 126 1.81 11.53 2.80
CA SER A 126 2.68 12.41 2.05
C SER A 126 2.46 13.88 2.43
N SER A 127 3.54 14.54 2.88
CA SER A 127 3.54 15.97 3.20
C SER A 127 3.32 16.86 1.96
N HIS A 128 3.49 16.32 0.76
CA HIS A 128 3.13 17.04 -0.48
C HIS A 128 1.63 17.33 -0.63
N TYR A 129 0.77 16.50 -0.03
CA TYR A 129 -0.69 16.65 -0.15
C TYR A 129 -1.30 17.35 1.06
N GLU A 130 -0.72 17.18 2.23
CA GLU A 130 -1.31 17.60 3.50
C GLU A 130 -0.58 18.80 4.13
N GLY A 131 0.54 19.24 3.54
CA GLY A 131 1.46 20.16 4.19
C GLY A 131 2.21 19.45 5.31
N GLN A 132 2.34 20.07 6.50
CA GLN A 132 2.92 19.38 7.64
C GLN A 132 2.08 18.18 8.03
N LEU A 133 2.65 16.98 7.94
CA LEU A 133 1.92 15.73 8.11
C LEU A 133 1.50 15.52 9.58
N GLY A 134 0.20 15.47 9.83
CA GLY A 134 -0.36 15.08 11.11
C GLY A 134 -0.52 13.56 11.23
N LEU A 135 0.45 12.87 11.85
CA LEU A 135 0.27 11.44 12.11
C LEU A 135 -0.91 11.18 13.05
N PRO A 136 -1.85 10.28 12.69
CA PRO A 136 -2.96 9.95 13.57
C PRO A 136 -2.46 9.41 14.91
N TRP A 137 -3.03 9.92 16.02
CA TRP A 137 -2.73 9.35 17.32
C TRP A 137 -3.21 7.89 17.41
N PRO A 138 -2.45 6.94 17.95
CA PRO A 138 -1.17 7.05 18.67
C PRO A 138 0.08 6.72 17.83
N CYS A 139 0.04 6.89 16.52
CA CYS A 139 1.08 6.43 15.59
C CYS A 139 2.46 7.07 15.90
N GLY A 140 2.52 8.38 16.13
CA GLY A 140 3.78 9.07 16.45
C GLY A 140 4.52 8.47 17.64
N PRO A 141 3.90 8.39 18.83
CA PRO A 141 4.51 7.75 20.00
C PRO A 141 4.92 6.29 19.77
N MET A 142 4.15 5.52 18.99
CA MET A 142 4.48 4.14 18.65
C MET A 142 5.73 4.06 17.77
N LEU A 143 5.79 4.88 16.72
CA LEU A 143 6.93 4.93 15.80
C LEU A 143 8.23 5.39 16.50
N SER A 144 8.13 6.26 17.51
CA SER A 144 9.26 6.65 18.32
C SER A 144 9.74 5.52 19.26
N GLY A 145 8.97 4.46 19.41
CA GLY A 145 9.28 3.35 20.28
C GLY A 145 10.48 2.51 19.78
N ARG A 146 11.23 1.94 20.74
CA ARG A 146 12.46 1.13 20.47
C ARG A 146 12.25 -0.10 19.57
N HIS A 147 11.02 -0.55 19.39
CA HIS A 147 10.69 -1.70 18.55
C HIS A 147 10.76 -1.37 17.06
N PHE A 148 10.56 -0.11 16.69
CA PHE A 148 10.68 0.36 15.32
C PHE A 148 12.15 0.65 15.01
N LEU A 149 12.82 -0.31 14.37
CA LEU A 149 14.25 -0.21 14.09
C LEU A 149 14.55 0.78 12.96
N ALA A 150 13.67 0.84 11.96
CA ALA A 150 13.78 1.74 10.82
C ALA A 150 12.42 2.22 10.36
N ILE A 151 12.35 3.46 9.89
CA ILE A 151 11.16 4.10 9.35
C ILE A 151 11.51 4.66 7.98
N PHE A 152 10.71 4.30 6.99
CA PHE A 152 10.85 4.76 5.61
C PHE A 152 9.58 5.51 5.20
N SER A 153 9.73 6.54 4.38
CA SER A 153 8.62 7.28 3.78
C SER A 153 8.61 7.12 2.27
N ARG A 154 7.51 7.54 1.65
CA ARG A 154 7.32 7.46 0.21
C ARG A 154 8.04 8.57 -0.57
N ASP A 155 8.41 9.66 0.08
CA ASP A 155 9.08 10.82 -0.52
C ASP A 155 9.98 11.53 0.50
N GLN A 156 10.92 12.36 -0.01
CA GLN A 156 11.92 13.04 0.81
C GLN A 156 11.30 14.08 1.73
N LEU A 157 10.34 14.87 1.24
CA LEU A 157 9.68 15.90 2.04
C LEU A 157 9.00 15.30 3.27
N THR A 158 8.33 14.16 3.09
CA THR A 158 7.71 13.40 4.20
C THR A 158 8.75 12.80 5.13
N ALA A 159 9.91 12.36 4.61
CA ALA A 159 11.01 11.87 5.45
C ALA A 159 11.53 12.96 6.38
N ASP A 160 11.76 14.14 5.84
CA ASP A 160 12.28 15.28 6.58
C ASP A 160 11.29 15.74 7.66
N ASP A 161 10.03 15.93 7.29
CA ASP A 161 8.94 16.32 8.19
C ASP A 161 8.76 15.30 9.35
N LEU A 162 8.69 14.03 9.04
CA LEU A 162 8.54 12.98 10.06
C LEU A 162 9.80 12.82 10.93
N SER A 163 10.99 13.05 10.36
CA SER A 163 12.23 13.01 11.14
C SER A 163 12.24 14.07 12.21
N GLU A 164 11.76 15.29 11.91
CA GLU A 164 11.61 16.37 12.86
C GLU A 164 10.56 16.03 13.92
N GLN A 165 9.36 15.59 13.52
CA GLN A 165 8.26 15.28 14.44
C GLN A 165 8.57 14.13 15.40
N LEU A 166 9.25 13.09 14.92
CA LEU A 166 9.55 11.89 15.70
C LEU A 166 10.88 11.99 16.46
N ALA A 167 11.67 13.05 16.26
CA ALA A 167 13.03 13.24 16.78
C ALA A 167 13.92 12.01 16.51
N ARG A 168 13.78 11.39 15.33
CA ARG A 168 14.57 10.24 14.89
C ARG A 168 14.61 10.15 13.36
N PRO A 169 15.65 9.52 12.80
CA PRO A 169 15.76 9.42 11.34
C PRO A 169 14.58 8.67 10.70
N VAL A 170 13.94 9.31 9.73
CA VAL A 170 13.04 8.69 8.74
C VAL A 170 13.72 8.82 7.39
N GLN A 171 13.72 7.78 6.59
CA GLN A 171 14.50 7.70 5.37
C GLN A 171 13.60 7.58 4.14
N PHE A 172 14.03 8.21 3.06
CA PHE A 172 13.50 7.96 1.72
C PHE A 172 14.58 7.29 0.88
N LEU A 173 14.30 6.09 0.37
CA LEU A 173 15.25 5.28 -0.42
C LEU A 173 14.87 5.19 -1.90
N GLY A 174 13.91 6.01 -2.35
CA GLY A 174 13.38 5.95 -3.71
C GLY A 174 11.98 5.35 -3.79
N ASN A 175 11.42 5.34 -4.98
CA ASN A 175 10.10 4.79 -5.26
C ASN A 175 10.23 3.46 -6.03
N HIS A 176 10.10 2.36 -5.32
CA HIS A 176 10.21 1.00 -5.89
C HIS A 176 9.18 0.68 -6.98
N PHE A 177 8.07 1.42 -7.09
CA PHE A 177 7.14 1.30 -8.22
C PHE A 177 7.75 1.76 -9.54
N MET A 178 8.78 2.61 -9.47
CA MET A 178 9.49 3.07 -10.66
C MET A 178 10.52 2.07 -11.17
N ASP A 179 10.98 1.13 -10.34
CA ASP A 179 12.01 0.16 -10.74
C ASP A 179 11.62 -0.66 -11.99
N PRO A 180 10.42 -1.24 -12.09
CA PRO A 180 9.99 -1.94 -13.29
C PRO A 180 9.87 -1.02 -14.52
N VAL A 181 9.45 0.24 -14.31
CA VAL A 181 9.30 1.23 -15.39
C VAL A 181 10.68 1.64 -15.92
N LEU A 182 11.62 1.90 -15.02
CA LEU A 182 13.00 2.28 -15.38
C LEU A 182 13.78 1.11 -16.00
N ALA A 183 13.44 -0.13 -15.61
CA ALA A 183 14.03 -1.32 -16.20
C ALA A 183 13.42 -1.68 -17.57
N ALA A 184 12.25 -1.13 -17.93
CA ALA A 184 11.60 -1.40 -19.20
C ALA A 184 12.40 -0.77 -20.36
N THR A 185 12.96 -1.62 -21.21
CA THR A 185 13.78 -1.19 -22.36
C THR A 185 12.99 -1.13 -23.67
N GLN A 186 11.68 -1.44 -23.64
CA GLN A 186 10.87 -1.41 -24.86
C GLN A 186 10.60 0.03 -25.29
N PRO A 187 10.99 0.40 -26.54
CA PRO A 187 10.65 1.69 -27.08
C PRO A 187 9.12 1.80 -27.18
N LEU A 188 8.58 2.90 -26.69
CA LEU A 188 7.17 3.23 -26.86
C LEU A 188 6.87 3.34 -28.36
N ALA A 189 5.79 2.69 -28.82
CA ALA A 189 5.38 2.80 -30.23
C ALA A 189 5.29 4.28 -30.65
N HIS A 190 5.79 4.58 -31.86
CA HIS A 190 5.78 5.92 -32.41
C HIS A 190 4.35 6.37 -32.74
N ALA A 191 3.65 6.95 -31.75
CA ALA A 191 2.50 7.81 -32.00
C ALA A 191 2.92 9.26 -31.79
N GLN A 192 2.42 10.18 -32.64
CA GLN A 192 2.74 11.60 -32.50
C GLN A 192 2.31 12.14 -31.13
N HIS A 193 1.17 11.69 -30.63
CA HIS A 193 0.66 12.02 -29.32
C HIS A 193 0.07 10.78 -28.64
N ARG A 194 0.44 10.54 -27.36
CA ARG A 194 -0.14 9.46 -26.55
C ARG A 194 -0.81 10.08 -25.32
N ILE A 195 -2.07 9.74 -25.08
CA ILE A 195 -2.82 10.22 -23.92
C ILE A 195 -3.20 9.01 -23.06
N GLY A 196 -2.71 8.97 -21.83
CA GLY A 196 -3.12 8.00 -20.84
C GLY A 196 -4.42 8.41 -20.13
N LEU A 197 -5.41 7.53 -20.14
CA LEU A 197 -6.65 7.70 -19.40
C LEU A 197 -6.56 6.95 -18.07
N LEU A 198 -6.64 7.68 -16.95
CA LEU A 198 -6.50 7.14 -15.59
C LEU A 198 -7.82 7.36 -14.81
N PRO A 199 -8.83 6.49 -14.97
CA PRO A 199 -10.13 6.69 -14.33
C PRO A 199 -10.12 6.46 -12.81
N GLY A 200 -9.04 5.91 -12.27
CA GLY A 200 -8.94 5.48 -10.88
C GLY A 200 -9.20 3.99 -10.71
N SER A 201 -9.21 3.53 -9.47
CA SER A 201 -9.25 2.10 -9.14
C SER A 201 -10.44 1.69 -8.26
N ARG A 202 -11.25 2.65 -7.78
CA ARG A 202 -12.33 2.40 -6.81
C ARG A 202 -13.69 2.71 -7.40
N LEU A 203 -14.65 1.83 -7.16
CA LEU A 203 -16.05 2.08 -7.44
C LEU A 203 -16.67 2.95 -6.31
N PRO A 204 -17.62 3.86 -6.64
CA PRO A 204 -18.21 4.15 -7.97
C PRO A 204 -17.42 5.17 -8.81
N GLU A 205 -16.36 5.77 -8.25
CA GLU A 205 -15.60 6.87 -8.87
C GLU A 205 -14.98 6.44 -10.21
N LEU A 206 -14.48 5.21 -10.30
CA LEU A 206 -13.92 4.66 -11.54
C LEU A 206 -14.91 4.75 -12.70
N GLU A 207 -16.16 4.34 -12.49
CA GLU A 207 -17.19 4.37 -13.55
C GLU A 207 -17.55 5.80 -13.95
N ALA A 208 -17.68 6.70 -12.99
CA ALA A 208 -18.00 8.11 -13.25
C ALA A 208 -16.86 8.78 -14.02
N ASN A 209 -15.63 8.60 -13.59
CA ASN A 209 -14.44 9.15 -14.22
C ASN A 209 -14.22 8.56 -15.62
N LEU A 210 -14.39 7.24 -15.80
CA LEU A 210 -14.25 6.60 -17.11
C LEU A 210 -15.22 7.19 -18.14
N LYS A 211 -16.51 7.34 -17.77
CA LYS A 211 -17.52 7.97 -18.63
C LYS A 211 -17.14 9.40 -19.02
N LEU A 212 -16.62 10.18 -18.06
CA LEU A 212 -16.17 11.54 -18.32
C LEU A 212 -14.96 11.57 -19.25
N LEU A 213 -13.94 10.76 -18.99
CA LEU A 213 -12.72 10.68 -19.80
C LEU A 213 -13.02 10.24 -21.24
N LEU A 214 -13.89 9.25 -21.44
CA LEU A 214 -14.32 8.82 -22.77
C LEU A 214 -15.11 9.91 -23.51
N LYS A 215 -15.95 10.67 -22.80
CA LYS A 215 -16.66 11.82 -23.38
C LYS A 215 -15.70 12.93 -23.79
N MET A 216 -14.68 13.20 -23.00
CA MET A 216 -13.65 14.19 -23.32
C MET A 216 -12.77 13.73 -24.48
N SER A 217 -12.37 12.46 -24.52
CA SER A 217 -11.54 11.92 -25.61
C SER A 217 -12.27 11.94 -26.96
N ALA A 218 -13.59 11.78 -26.96
CA ALA A 218 -14.40 11.89 -28.18
C ALA A 218 -14.48 13.33 -28.77
N GLN A 219 -14.01 14.34 -28.04
CA GLN A 219 -13.91 15.72 -28.51
C GLN A 219 -12.53 16.06 -29.10
N LEU A 220 -11.58 15.12 -29.04
CA LEU A 220 -10.25 15.33 -29.61
C LEU A 220 -10.32 15.28 -31.13
N PRO A 221 -9.58 16.16 -31.83
CA PRO A 221 -9.57 16.17 -33.30
C PRO A 221 -8.98 14.89 -33.89
N ASP A 222 -9.67 14.27 -34.83
CA ASP A 222 -9.26 13.02 -35.50
C ASP A 222 -7.91 13.13 -36.25
N ASN A 223 -7.53 14.36 -36.65
CA ASN A 223 -6.32 14.63 -37.44
C ASN A 223 -5.03 14.74 -36.62
N MET A 224 -5.09 14.63 -35.29
CA MET A 224 -3.91 14.81 -34.44
C MET A 224 -3.06 13.55 -34.26
N GLY A 225 -3.44 12.40 -34.82
CA GLY A 225 -2.68 11.14 -34.68
C GLY A 225 -2.56 10.69 -33.22
N ILE A 226 -3.62 10.87 -32.42
CA ILE A 226 -3.65 10.58 -30.98
C ILE A 226 -3.90 9.08 -30.77
N SER A 227 -3.06 8.46 -29.94
CA SER A 227 -3.29 7.13 -29.38
C SER A 227 -3.80 7.26 -27.95
N LEU A 228 -4.95 6.64 -27.64
CA LEU A 228 -5.52 6.59 -26.31
C LEU A 228 -5.16 5.29 -25.61
N GLU A 229 -4.65 5.37 -24.40
CA GLU A 229 -4.30 4.22 -23.58
C GLU A 229 -5.04 4.26 -22.26
N LEU A 230 -5.82 3.23 -21.97
CA LEU A 230 -6.58 3.11 -20.72
C LEU A 230 -5.75 2.31 -19.69
N ALA A 231 -5.44 2.94 -18.55
CA ALA A 231 -4.85 2.25 -17.42
C ALA A 231 -5.94 1.49 -16.66
N MET A 232 -5.83 0.16 -16.61
CA MET A 232 -6.72 -0.72 -15.86
C MET A 232 -5.92 -1.53 -14.83
N LEU A 233 -6.57 -1.85 -13.70
CA LEU A 233 -6.00 -2.83 -12.78
C LEU A 233 -6.08 -4.22 -13.41
N SER A 234 -4.99 -4.98 -13.34
CA SER A 234 -4.98 -6.37 -13.78
C SER A 234 -5.96 -7.18 -12.92
N GLY A 235 -7.02 -7.71 -13.54
CA GLY A 235 -8.00 -8.59 -12.88
C GLY A 235 -9.32 -7.93 -12.47
N SER A 236 -9.64 -6.74 -13.02
CA SER A 236 -10.99 -6.16 -13.00
C SER A 236 -11.81 -6.65 -14.19
#